data_976981e2e52b7b26da015248f64e41c0
#
_entry.id   976981e2e52b7b26da015248f64e41c0
#
_cell.length_a   1.000
_cell.length_b   1.000
_cell.length_c   1.000
_cell.angle_alpha   90.00
_cell.angle_beta   90.00
_cell.angle_gamma   90.00
#
_symmetry.space_group_name_H-M   'P 1'
#
loop_
_entity.id
_entity.type
_entity.pdbx_description
1 polymer ?
#
loop_
_entity_poly.entity_id
_entity_poly.type
_entity_poly.pdbx_seq_one_letter_code
_entity_poly.pdbx_strand_id
1 'polypeptide(L)'
;SDQLADILTFHVYAGEVLASSAISIASSSENVVEMVNTDNLALSLTGNTLYANLSEVIVTDVQASNGVIHAIDKVLTPPAASDLSNTDRTIAQLVTDLSTGSTDEFNVLLEAVVAAELDDDLAGAGPFTVFAPTDAAFTALLNALNINKADLLADRPNLDNILLQHVIGSEIDSVTAFAANGADVQTLNPSEKVTVAIVDGELTIEGATVVITDVQASNGVIHVIDTVIAETDTPAPEAI
;
A
#
# COMPACT_ATOMS: atom_id res chain seq x y z
N SER A 1 14.54 -25.03 0.40
CA SER A 1 13.84 -25.63 1.08
C SER A 1 12.58 -25.11 1.69
N ASP A 2 12.54 -24.59 2.84
CA ASP A 2 11.25 -24.20 3.45
C ASP A 2 10.54 -23.08 2.67
N GLN A 3 11.27 -22.08 2.21
CA GLN A 3 10.72 -20.96 1.42
C GLN A 3 10.06 -21.42 0.10
N LEU A 4 10.64 -22.40 -0.61
CA LEU A 4 10.00 -22.90 -1.84
C LEU A 4 8.71 -23.67 -1.53
N ALA A 5 8.69 -24.44 -0.44
CA ALA A 5 7.48 -25.13 -0.01
C ALA A 5 6.37 -24.16 0.37
N ASP A 6 6.72 -23.08 1.04
CA ASP A 6 5.80 -22.01 1.44
C ASP A 6 5.20 -21.31 0.20
N ILE A 7 6.03 -20.89 -0.75
CA ILE A 7 5.56 -20.34 -2.03
C ILE A 7 4.61 -21.30 -2.74
N LEU A 8 4.97 -22.58 -2.86
CA LEU A 8 4.14 -23.56 -3.56
C LEU A 8 2.81 -23.82 -2.85
N THR A 9 2.80 -23.87 -1.52
CA THR A 9 1.56 -24.05 -0.73
C THR A 9 0.69 -22.82 -0.70
N PHE A 10 1.26 -21.62 -0.89
CA PHE A 10 0.51 -20.38 -1.10
C PHE A 10 -0.24 -20.32 -2.46
N HIS A 11 0.13 -21.19 -3.43
CA HIS A 11 -0.62 -21.34 -4.68
C HIS A 11 -1.77 -22.36 -4.59
N VAL A 12 -1.99 -22.96 -3.43
CA VAL A 12 -2.98 -24.03 -3.25
C VAL A 12 -4.05 -23.59 -2.26
N TYR A 13 -5.29 -23.66 -2.70
CA TYR A 13 -6.48 -23.52 -1.85
C TYR A 13 -7.06 -24.92 -1.57
N ALA A 14 -7.43 -25.19 -0.31
CA ALA A 14 -8.00 -26.48 0.09
C ALA A 14 -9.49 -26.55 -0.23
N GLY A 15 -9.84 -26.58 -1.52
CA GLY A 15 -11.22 -26.63 -2.01
C GLY A 15 -11.25 -26.44 -3.51
N GLU A 16 -12.46 -26.50 -4.09
CA GLU A 16 -12.69 -26.19 -5.49
C GLU A 16 -13.36 -24.82 -5.60
N VAL A 17 -12.71 -23.88 -6.29
CA VAL A 17 -13.23 -22.54 -6.56
C VAL A 17 -13.27 -22.33 -8.06
N LEU A 18 -14.46 -22.36 -8.66
CA LEU A 18 -14.65 -22.03 -10.06
C LEU A 18 -14.58 -20.50 -10.27
N ALA A 19 -14.31 -20.06 -11.49
CA ALA A 19 -14.22 -18.63 -11.83
C ALA A 19 -15.45 -17.83 -11.38
N SER A 20 -16.66 -18.38 -11.52
CA SER A 20 -17.88 -17.74 -11.06
C SER A 20 -17.92 -17.54 -9.54
N SER A 21 -17.38 -18.50 -8.78
CA SER A 21 -17.28 -18.40 -7.33
C SER A 21 -16.18 -17.41 -6.92
N ALA A 22 -15.03 -17.44 -7.60
CA ALA A 22 -13.94 -16.49 -7.38
C ALA A 22 -14.38 -15.03 -7.62
N ILE A 23 -15.14 -14.78 -8.70
CA ILE A 23 -15.73 -13.46 -9.02
C ILE A 23 -16.73 -13.05 -7.92
N SER A 24 -17.54 -14.00 -7.44
CA SER A 24 -18.50 -13.70 -6.35
C SER A 24 -17.79 -13.36 -5.06
N ILE A 25 -16.70 -14.06 -4.71
CA ILE A 25 -15.85 -13.76 -3.57
C ILE A 25 -15.22 -12.37 -3.74
N ALA A 26 -14.59 -12.11 -4.88
CA ALA A 26 -13.94 -10.84 -5.20
C ALA A 26 -14.89 -9.62 -5.14
N SER A 27 -16.20 -9.86 -5.33
CA SER A 27 -17.25 -8.83 -5.27
C SER A 27 -17.88 -8.68 -3.88
N SER A 28 -17.47 -9.47 -2.91
CA SER A 28 -18.01 -9.47 -1.54
C SER A 28 -17.10 -8.71 -0.59
N SER A 29 -17.59 -8.47 0.63
CA SER A 29 -16.76 -7.94 1.73
C SER A 29 -15.84 -9.00 2.36
N GLU A 30 -16.00 -10.28 1.98
CA GLU A 30 -15.19 -11.43 2.43
C GLU A 30 -14.33 -11.93 1.27
N ASN A 31 -13.59 -11.02 0.64
CA ASN A 31 -12.81 -11.28 -0.56
C ASN A 31 -11.36 -11.74 -0.28
N VAL A 32 -11.12 -12.23 0.91
CA VAL A 32 -9.85 -12.84 1.33
C VAL A 32 -10.06 -14.33 1.61
N VAL A 33 -9.17 -15.17 1.10
CA VAL A 33 -9.20 -16.64 1.28
C VAL A 33 -7.91 -17.12 1.91
N GLU A 34 -8.03 -18.10 2.84
CA GLU A 34 -6.86 -18.71 3.50
C GLU A 34 -6.30 -19.83 2.60
N MET A 35 -5.01 -19.76 2.30
CA MET A 35 -4.30 -20.73 1.48
C MET A 35 -3.76 -21.90 2.31
N VAL A 36 -3.23 -22.93 1.66
CA VAL A 36 -2.73 -24.15 2.36
C VAL A 36 -1.55 -23.87 3.29
N ASN A 37 -0.77 -22.82 3.03
CA ASN A 37 0.28 -22.38 3.94
C ASN A 37 -0.25 -21.52 5.13
N THR A 38 -1.56 -21.35 5.24
CA THR A 38 -2.28 -20.53 6.25
C THR A 38 -2.21 -19.02 6.04
N ASP A 39 -1.51 -18.53 5.03
CA ASP A 39 -1.54 -17.12 4.67
C ASP A 39 -2.80 -16.77 3.89
N ASN A 40 -3.15 -15.50 3.93
CA ASN A 40 -4.30 -14.95 3.26
C ASN A 40 -3.98 -14.47 1.84
N LEU A 41 -4.89 -14.74 0.90
CA LEU A 41 -4.87 -14.29 -0.48
C LEU A 41 -6.11 -13.44 -0.73
N ALA A 42 -5.93 -12.23 -1.26
CA ALA A 42 -7.05 -11.38 -1.67
C ALA A 42 -7.49 -11.70 -3.10
N LEU A 43 -8.81 -11.75 -3.32
CA LEU A 43 -9.42 -11.76 -4.65
C LEU A 43 -10.06 -10.40 -4.92
N SER A 44 -9.76 -9.80 -6.05
CA SER A 44 -10.31 -8.49 -6.40
C SER A 44 -10.62 -8.37 -7.90
N LEU A 45 -11.36 -7.35 -8.27
CA LEU A 45 -11.75 -7.08 -9.65
C LEU A 45 -11.33 -5.66 -10.05
N THR A 46 -10.74 -5.54 -11.23
CA THR A 46 -10.60 -4.26 -11.94
C THR A 46 -11.40 -4.38 -13.25
N GLY A 47 -12.56 -3.75 -13.31
CA GLY A 47 -13.50 -3.98 -14.39
C GLY A 47 -13.96 -5.44 -14.43
N ASN A 48 -13.57 -6.17 -15.47
CA ASN A 48 -13.89 -7.61 -15.63
C ASN A 48 -12.68 -8.52 -15.37
N THR A 49 -11.54 -7.96 -15.01
CA THR A 49 -10.31 -8.71 -14.76
C THR A 49 -10.26 -9.15 -13.30
N LEU A 50 -10.10 -10.45 -13.08
CA LEU A 50 -9.95 -11.04 -11.75
C LEU A 50 -8.46 -11.05 -11.38
N TYR A 51 -8.17 -10.59 -10.17
CA TYR A 51 -6.84 -10.61 -9.57
C TYR A 51 -6.82 -11.52 -8.34
N ALA A 52 -5.70 -12.23 -8.18
CA ALA A 52 -5.28 -12.92 -6.98
C ALA A 52 -4.07 -12.17 -6.41
N ASN A 53 -4.23 -11.39 -5.36
CA ASN A 53 -3.33 -10.30 -4.97
C ASN A 53 -3.03 -9.40 -6.18
N LEU A 54 -1.77 -9.34 -6.62
CA LEU A 54 -1.33 -8.55 -7.79
C LEU A 54 -1.23 -9.36 -9.09
N SER A 55 -1.65 -10.65 -9.08
CA SER A 55 -1.57 -11.53 -10.23
C SER A 55 -2.90 -11.57 -10.99
N GLU A 56 -2.87 -11.29 -12.28
CA GLU A 56 -4.05 -11.43 -13.15
C GLU A 56 -4.35 -12.91 -13.41
N VAL A 57 -5.61 -13.29 -13.29
CA VAL A 57 -6.08 -14.64 -13.66
C VAL A 57 -6.37 -14.68 -15.15
N ILE A 58 -5.43 -15.27 -15.93
CA ILE A 58 -5.45 -15.26 -17.41
C ILE A 58 -6.19 -16.45 -18.02
N VAL A 59 -6.26 -17.59 -17.33
CA VAL A 59 -7.06 -18.75 -17.76
C VAL A 59 -7.76 -19.34 -16.55
N THR A 60 -9.07 -19.58 -16.68
CA THR A 60 -9.88 -20.10 -15.59
C THR A 60 -10.37 -21.53 -15.87
N ASP A 61 -10.73 -22.24 -14.81
CA ASP A 61 -11.50 -23.49 -14.82
C ASP A 61 -10.89 -24.63 -15.64
N VAL A 62 -9.55 -24.76 -15.64
CA VAL A 62 -8.87 -25.91 -16.23
C VAL A 62 -9.11 -27.12 -15.30
N GLN A 63 -9.96 -28.03 -15.77
CA GLN A 63 -10.41 -29.18 -14.99
C GLN A 63 -9.32 -30.24 -14.82
N ALA A 64 -9.14 -30.73 -13.60
CA ALA A 64 -8.33 -31.87 -13.25
C ALA A 64 -9.19 -32.92 -12.52
N SER A 65 -8.69 -34.13 -12.36
CA SER A 65 -9.43 -35.22 -11.69
C SER A 65 -9.68 -34.98 -10.19
N ASN A 66 -8.93 -34.05 -9.57
CA ASN A 66 -8.93 -33.77 -8.14
C ASN A 66 -9.09 -32.26 -7.82
N GLY A 67 -9.51 -31.46 -8.77
CA GLY A 67 -9.72 -30.03 -8.56
C GLY A 67 -9.71 -29.20 -9.83
N VAL A 68 -9.53 -27.91 -9.70
CA VAL A 68 -9.48 -26.94 -10.79
C VAL A 68 -8.17 -26.14 -10.74
N ILE A 69 -7.67 -25.75 -11.90
CA ILE A 69 -6.47 -24.92 -12.04
C ILE A 69 -6.85 -23.60 -12.68
N HIS A 70 -6.38 -22.51 -12.13
CA HIS A 70 -6.40 -21.18 -12.74
C HIS A 70 -4.96 -20.77 -13.08
N ALA A 71 -4.74 -20.34 -14.33
CA ALA A 71 -3.44 -19.80 -14.72
C ALA A 71 -3.38 -18.31 -14.39
N ILE A 72 -2.27 -17.90 -13.85
CA ILE A 72 -2.00 -16.51 -13.44
C ILE A 72 -0.74 -15.99 -14.14
N ASP A 73 -0.61 -14.68 -14.29
CA ASP A 73 0.49 -14.02 -15.01
C ASP A 73 1.77 -13.88 -14.17
N LYS A 74 1.64 -13.90 -12.84
CA LYS A 74 2.77 -13.76 -11.90
C LYS A 74 2.76 -14.86 -10.86
N VAL A 75 3.92 -15.16 -10.29
CA VAL A 75 4.03 -16.05 -9.14
C VAL A 75 3.51 -15.34 -7.89
N LEU A 76 2.62 -15.99 -7.15
CA LEU A 76 2.15 -15.49 -5.87
C LEU A 76 3.27 -15.63 -4.83
N THR A 77 3.58 -14.52 -4.17
CA THR A 77 4.50 -14.52 -3.03
C THR A 77 3.69 -14.39 -1.74
N PRO A 78 3.92 -15.27 -0.75
CA PRO A 78 3.29 -15.12 0.56
C PRO A 78 3.56 -13.73 1.14
N PRO A 79 2.62 -13.12 1.87
CA PRO A 79 2.87 -11.88 2.58
C PRO A 79 4.02 -12.09 3.57
N ALA A 80 5.01 -11.24 3.52
CA ALA A 80 6.14 -11.27 4.45
C ALA A 80 6.40 -9.85 4.94
N ALA A 81 6.72 -9.72 6.23
CA ALA A 81 7.21 -8.45 6.74
C ALA A 81 8.47 -8.03 5.97
N SER A 82 8.55 -6.76 5.63
CA SER A 82 9.73 -6.19 4.97
C SER A 82 10.98 -6.33 5.84
N ASP A 83 12.16 -6.49 5.23
CA ASP A 83 13.46 -6.45 5.93
C ASP A 83 13.71 -5.12 6.67
N LEU A 84 12.94 -4.07 6.34
CA LEU A 84 12.96 -2.78 7.03
C LEU A 84 12.12 -2.78 8.32
N SER A 85 11.36 -3.83 8.60
CA SER A 85 10.44 -3.92 9.73
C SER A 85 11.19 -3.95 11.07
N ASN A 86 10.65 -3.23 12.05
CA ASN A 86 11.13 -3.27 13.43
C ASN A 86 9.97 -3.00 14.41
N THR A 87 9.38 -4.05 14.93
CA THR A 87 8.24 -3.97 15.85
C THR A 87 8.58 -3.51 17.27
N ASP A 88 9.84 -3.25 17.57
CA ASP A 88 10.28 -2.57 18.79
C ASP A 88 10.30 -1.04 18.65
N ARG A 89 10.02 -0.53 17.45
CA ARG A 89 10.01 0.89 17.09
C ARG A 89 8.62 1.35 16.69
N THR A 90 8.24 2.55 17.10
CA THR A 90 7.06 3.22 16.52
C THR A 90 7.35 3.67 15.08
N ILE A 91 6.32 4.00 14.33
CA ILE A 91 6.46 4.52 12.96
C ILE A 91 7.42 5.72 12.92
N ALA A 92 7.25 6.70 13.82
CA ALA A 92 8.13 7.87 13.88
C ALA A 92 9.60 7.51 14.16
N GLN A 93 9.84 6.56 15.08
CA GLN A 93 11.18 6.07 15.36
C GLN A 93 11.78 5.28 14.19
N LEU A 94 10.96 4.48 13.51
CA LEU A 94 11.40 3.68 12.38
C LEU A 94 11.77 4.56 11.19
N VAL A 95 10.98 5.59 10.85
CA VAL A 95 11.33 6.59 9.84
C VAL A 95 12.64 7.30 10.20
N THR A 96 12.84 7.65 11.48
CA THR A 96 14.10 8.25 11.95
C THR A 96 15.29 7.31 11.77
N ASP A 97 15.14 6.04 12.15
CA ASP A 97 16.21 5.04 12.03
C ASP A 97 16.57 4.79 10.54
N LEU A 98 15.57 4.76 9.65
CA LEU A 98 15.76 4.56 8.20
C LEU A 98 16.40 5.78 7.53
N SER A 99 16.09 7.00 7.96
CA SER A 99 16.69 8.22 7.41
C SER A 99 18.12 8.45 7.86
N THR A 100 18.48 8.00 9.06
CA THR A 100 19.85 8.19 9.62
C THR A 100 20.74 6.96 9.47
N GLY A 101 20.17 5.85 8.99
CA GLY A 101 20.82 4.54 8.86
C GLY A 101 21.52 4.31 7.53
N SER A 102 21.71 3.03 7.19
CA SER A 102 22.41 2.62 5.96
C SER A 102 21.57 2.83 4.67
N THR A 103 20.28 3.05 4.79
CA THR A 103 19.40 3.30 3.64
C THR A 103 19.50 4.73 3.14
N ASP A 104 19.77 5.71 4.06
CA ASP A 104 19.80 7.14 3.75
C ASP A 104 18.59 7.59 2.92
N GLU A 105 17.40 7.07 3.29
CA GLU A 105 16.13 7.33 2.63
C GLU A 105 15.16 7.98 3.62
N PHE A 106 14.11 8.63 3.16
CA PHE A 106 13.10 9.30 3.97
C PHE A 106 13.57 10.56 4.73
N ASN A 107 14.68 11.16 4.30
CA ASN A 107 15.22 12.39 4.90
C ASN A 107 14.21 13.55 4.82
N VAL A 108 13.59 13.72 3.65
CA VAL A 108 12.61 14.80 3.43
C VAL A 108 11.32 14.52 4.20
N LEU A 109 10.88 13.25 4.27
CA LEU A 109 9.73 12.85 5.06
C LEU A 109 9.95 13.14 6.55
N LEU A 110 11.10 12.77 7.09
CA LEU A 110 11.44 13.06 8.50
C LEU A 110 11.43 14.56 8.77
N GLU A 111 12.10 15.36 7.94
CA GLU A 111 12.09 16.83 8.07
C GLU A 111 10.67 17.39 8.00
N ALA A 112 9.82 16.86 7.10
CA ALA A 112 8.42 17.26 6.95
C ALA A 112 7.59 16.93 8.20
N VAL A 113 7.70 15.72 8.72
CA VAL A 113 6.98 15.27 9.93
C VAL A 113 7.37 16.12 11.13
N VAL A 114 8.67 16.40 11.32
CA VAL A 114 9.17 17.27 12.40
C VAL A 114 8.72 18.72 12.22
N ALA A 115 8.77 19.27 10.98
CA ALA A 115 8.29 20.61 10.69
C ALA A 115 6.77 20.76 10.92
N ALA A 116 6.02 19.68 10.69
CA ALA A 116 4.59 19.59 10.95
C ALA A 116 4.24 19.26 12.41
N GLU A 117 5.23 19.02 13.30
CA GLU A 117 5.01 18.62 14.69
C GLU A 117 4.10 17.39 14.83
N LEU A 118 4.19 16.45 13.85
CA LEU A 118 3.40 15.21 13.81
C LEU A 118 4.17 14.00 14.34
N ASP A 119 5.43 14.16 14.74
CA ASP A 119 6.28 13.10 15.27
C ASP A 119 5.72 12.49 16.57
N ASP A 120 5.17 13.31 17.47
CA ASP A 120 4.52 12.84 18.69
C ASP A 120 3.20 12.10 18.38
N ASP A 121 2.42 12.55 17.39
CA ASP A 121 1.17 11.91 16.98
C ASP A 121 1.45 10.52 16.36
N LEU A 122 2.45 10.41 15.48
CA LEU A 122 2.90 9.16 14.87
C LEU A 122 3.66 8.24 15.84
N ALA A 123 4.13 8.75 16.97
CA ALA A 123 4.65 7.95 18.07
C ALA A 123 3.53 7.42 19.00
N GLY A 124 2.29 7.87 18.80
CA GLY A 124 1.11 7.47 19.57
C GLY A 124 0.74 5.99 19.43
N ALA A 125 -0.34 5.60 20.13
CA ALA A 125 -0.68 4.18 20.31
C ALA A 125 -1.17 3.47 19.03
N GLY A 126 -1.51 4.18 17.95
CA GLY A 126 -2.04 3.56 16.73
C GLY A 126 -3.32 2.76 16.92
N PRO A 127 -3.66 1.79 16.06
CA PRO A 127 -2.85 1.41 14.88
C PRO A 127 -2.91 2.44 13.74
N PHE A 128 -1.82 2.57 13.01
CA PHE A 128 -1.73 3.44 11.83
C PHE A 128 -1.27 2.69 10.59
N THR A 129 -1.67 3.18 9.42
CA THR A 129 -1.00 2.88 8.15
C THR A 129 -0.41 4.18 7.62
N VAL A 130 0.87 4.17 7.31
CA VAL A 130 1.58 5.32 6.74
C VAL A 130 2.06 4.99 5.34
N PHE A 131 1.65 5.78 4.36
CA PHE A 131 2.23 5.77 3.03
C PHE A 131 3.45 6.70 3.04
N ALA A 132 4.65 6.12 3.02
CA ALA A 132 5.90 6.87 3.16
C ALA A 132 6.51 7.17 1.79
N PRO A 133 6.47 8.42 1.30
CA PRO A 133 7.12 8.78 0.04
C PRO A 133 8.63 8.73 0.16
N THR A 134 9.29 8.24 -0.90
CA THR A 134 10.74 8.29 -1.03
C THR A 134 11.27 9.71 -1.16
N ASP A 135 12.57 9.94 -0.92
CA ASP A 135 13.21 11.23 -1.17
C ASP A 135 13.12 11.64 -2.65
N ALA A 136 13.10 10.65 -3.57
CA ALA A 136 12.88 10.87 -5.00
C ALA A 136 11.45 11.38 -5.28
N ALA A 137 10.43 10.83 -4.58
CA ALA A 137 9.04 11.28 -4.69
C ALA A 137 8.89 12.75 -4.28
N PHE A 138 9.50 13.15 -3.16
CA PHE A 138 9.52 14.56 -2.76
C PHE A 138 10.26 15.45 -3.75
N THR A 139 11.38 15.00 -4.29
CA THR A 139 12.12 15.73 -5.34
C THR A 139 11.25 15.96 -6.57
N ALA A 140 10.48 14.97 -6.99
CA ALA A 140 9.54 15.08 -8.11
C ALA A 140 8.44 16.10 -7.82
N LEU A 141 7.85 16.07 -6.61
CA LEU A 141 6.83 17.05 -6.18
C LEU A 141 7.37 18.48 -6.20
N LEU A 142 8.54 18.72 -5.58
CA LEU A 142 9.16 20.05 -5.53
C LEU A 142 9.44 20.62 -6.94
N ASN A 143 9.90 19.76 -7.86
CA ASN A 143 10.10 20.14 -9.25
C ASN A 143 8.78 20.45 -9.96
N ALA A 144 7.73 19.66 -9.74
CA ALA A 144 6.41 19.88 -10.35
C ALA A 144 5.76 21.20 -9.88
N LEU A 145 5.91 21.51 -8.60
CA LEU A 145 5.41 22.75 -8.00
C LEU A 145 6.32 23.96 -8.25
N ASN A 146 7.54 23.75 -8.77
CA ASN A 146 8.58 24.75 -8.95
C ASN A 146 8.90 25.54 -7.66
N ILE A 147 8.96 24.83 -6.54
CA ILE A 147 9.32 25.37 -5.22
C ILE A 147 10.56 24.63 -4.69
N ASN A 148 11.20 25.17 -3.67
CA ASN A 148 12.28 24.47 -2.96
C ASN A 148 11.76 23.78 -1.67
N LYS A 149 12.57 22.88 -1.09
CA LYS A 149 12.22 22.16 0.12
C LYS A 149 11.89 23.10 1.29
N ALA A 150 12.64 24.20 1.46
CA ALA A 150 12.40 25.13 2.55
C ALA A 150 11.05 25.84 2.43
N ASP A 151 10.59 26.12 1.20
CA ASP A 151 9.28 26.71 0.97
C ASP A 151 8.16 25.72 1.34
N LEU A 152 8.31 24.43 0.97
CA LEU A 152 7.36 23.38 1.35
C LEU A 152 7.26 23.24 2.88
N LEU A 153 8.42 23.14 3.57
CA LEU A 153 8.47 22.97 5.03
C LEU A 153 7.97 24.21 5.80
N ALA A 154 8.02 25.40 5.20
CA ALA A 154 7.52 26.64 5.80
C ALA A 154 6.00 26.83 5.63
N ASP A 155 5.38 26.16 4.67
CA ASP A 155 3.94 26.25 4.41
C ASP A 155 3.17 25.20 5.23
N ARG A 156 3.08 25.46 6.54
CA ARG A 156 2.44 24.56 7.51
C ARG A 156 1.04 24.08 7.11
N PRO A 157 0.09 24.92 6.67
CA PRO A 157 -1.24 24.44 6.33
C PRO A 157 -1.26 23.40 5.18
N ASN A 158 -0.45 23.62 4.15
CA ASN A 158 -0.33 22.68 3.04
C ASN A 158 0.46 21.43 3.44
N LEU A 159 1.54 21.59 4.21
CA LEU A 159 2.34 20.48 4.70
C LEU A 159 1.53 19.53 5.59
N ASP A 160 0.77 20.07 6.55
CA ASP A 160 -0.10 19.29 7.43
C ASP A 160 -1.16 18.52 6.61
N ASN A 161 -1.79 19.17 5.64
CA ASN A 161 -2.77 18.51 4.76
C ASN A 161 -2.14 17.37 3.96
N ILE A 162 -0.99 17.60 3.34
CA ILE A 162 -0.25 16.58 2.58
C ILE A 162 0.08 15.41 3.50
N LEU A 163 0.69 15.64 4.67
CA LEU A 163 1.12 14.56 5.56
C LEU A 163 -0.07 13.77 6.12
N LEU A 164 -1.17 14.42 6.49
CA LEU A 164 -2.37 13.75 6.98
C LEU A 164 -3.08 12.91 5.90
N GLN A 165 -2.92 13.24 4.61
CA GLN A 165 -3.38 12.39 3.49
C GLN A 165 -2.59 11.08 3.37
N HIS A 166 -1.36 11.06 3.88
CA HIS A 166 -0.51 9.86 3.86
C HIS A 166 -0.75 8.92 5.04
N VAL A 167 -1.67 9.24 5.95
CA VAL A 167 -1.90 8.45 7.17
C VAL A 167 -3.34 7.98 7.26
N ILE A 168 -3.53 6.71 7.56
CA ILE A 168 -4.82 6.09 7.88
C ILE A 168 -4.81 5.68 9.34
N GLY A 169 -5.91 5.92 10.05
CA GLY A 169 -6.08 5.59 11.49
C GLY A 169 -6.50 4.14 11.74
N SER A 170 -6.02 3.22 10.94
CA SER A 170 -6.16 1.77 11.11
C SER A 170 -4.99 1.07 10.44
N GLU A 171 -4.70 -0.16 10.85
CA GLU A 171 -3.69 -0.97 10.18
C GLU A 171 -4.28 -1.67 8.97
N ILE A 172 -3.65 -1.45 7.81
CA ILE A 172 -4.01 -2.05 6.51
C ILE A 172 -2.74 -2.70 5.96
N ASP A 173 -2.62 -4.01 6.08
CA ASP A 173 -1.55 -4.77 5.44
C ASP A 173 -1.76 -4.87 3.92
N SER A 174 -0.77 -5.41 3.21
CA SER A 174 -0.82 -5.52 1.75
C SER A 174 -1.99 -6.38 1.26
N VAL A 175 -2.35 -7.45 1.96
CA VAL A 175 -3.47 -8.32 1.57
C VAL A 175 -4.79 -7.57 1.71
N THR A 176 -4.97 -6.84 2.82
CA THR A 176 -6.14 -5.98 3.04
C THR A 176 -6.21 -4.87 1.99
N ALA A 177 -5.06 -4.29 1.61
CA ALA A 177 -4.99 -3.31 0.53
C ALA A 177 -5.36 -3.92 -0.83
N PHE A 178 -4.88 -5.12 -1.17
CA PHE A 178 -5.29 -5.82 -2.40
C PHE A 178 -6.79 -6.13 -2.42
N ALA A 179 -7.34 -6.50 -1.27
CA ALA A 179 -8.77 -6.74 -1.09
C ALA A 179 -9.61 -5.46 -1.25
N ALA A 180 -9.03 -4.29 -0.93
CA ALA A 180 -9.66 -2.98 -1.06
C ALA A 180 -9.56 -2.38 -2.47
N ASN A 181 -9.13 -3.13 -3.48
CA ASN A 181 -8.99 -2.66 -4.85
C ASN A 181 -10.27 -1.98 -5.37
N GLY A 182 -10.14 -0.71 -5.78
CA GLY A 182 -11.23 0.15 -6.24
C GLY A 182 -11.99 0.86 -5.11
N ALA A 183 -11.55 0.74 -3.85
CA ALA A 183 -12.19 1.40 -2.72
C ALA A 183 -11.51 2.72 -2.35
N ASP A 184 -12.31 3.66 -1.83
CA ASP A 184 -11.85 4.89 -1.22
C ASP A 184 -11.69 4.69 0.28
N VAL A 185 -10.50 4.97 0.81
CA VAL A 185 -10.17 4.83 2.23
C VAL A 185 -9.98 6.21 2.84
N GLN A 186 -10.60 6.43 4.02
CA GLN A 186 -10.50 7.70 4.74
C GLN A 186 -9.12 7.85 5.37
N THR A 187 -8.47 8.97 5.11
CA THR A 187 -7.18 9.34 5.72
C THR A 187 -7.40 10.10 7.04
N LEU A 188 -6.33 10.44 7.74
CA LEU A 188 -6.41 11.35 8.90
C LEU A 188 -6.74 12.79 8.50
N ASN A 189 -6.57 13.16 7.22
CA ASN A 189 -7.20 14.37 6.71
C ASN A 189 -8.70 14.13 6.54
N PRO A 190 -9.59 14.76 7.33
CA PRO A 190 -11.01 14.45 7.32
C PRO A 190 -11.72 14.84 6.01
N SER A 191 -11.10 15.72 5.22
CA SER A 191 -11.63 16.18 3.93
C SER A 191 -11.25 15.23 2.78
N GLU A 192 -10.25 14.36 2.98
CA GLU A 192 -9.60 13.63 1.90
C GLU A 192 -9.64 12.12 2.12
N LYS A 193 -9.85 11.41 1.01
CA LYS A 193 -9.73 9.97 0.92
C LYS A 193 -8.65 9.62 -0.09
N VAL A 194 -8.13 8.43 0.00
CA VAL A 194 -7.23 7.86 -1.00
C VAL A 194 -7.89 6.66 -1.65
N THR A 195 -7.79 6.57 -2.96
CA THR A 195 -8.26 5.42 -3.72
C THR A 195 -7.18 4.34 -3.74
N VAL A 196 -7.53 3.15 -3.27
CA VAL A 196 -6.68 1.96 -3.39
C VAL A 196 -6.99 1.28 -4.72
N ALA A 197 -6.00 1.02 -5.56
CA ALA A 197 -6.23 0.36 -6.84
C ALA A 197 -5.09 -0.61 -7.21
N ILE A 198 -5.42 -1.60 -8.04
CA ILE A 198 -4.43 -2.43 -8.73
C ILE A 198 -4.42 -1.98 -10.20
N VAL A 199 -3.31 -1.38 -10.61
CA VAL A 199 -3.09 -0.87 -11.97
C VAL A 199 -1.89 -1.58 -12.57
N ASP A 200 -2.06 -2.23 -13.72
CA ASP A 200 -1.00 -2.99 -14.40
C ASP A 200 -0.31 -4.04 -13.49
N GLY A 201 -1.06 -4.57 -12.51
CA GLY A 201 -0.57 -5.54 -11.54
C GLY A 201 0.35 -4.96 -10.48
N GLU A 202 0.25 -3.67 -10.19
CA GLU A 202 0.92 -2.97 -9.09
C GLU A 202 -0.13 -2.34 -8.17
N LEU A 203 0.14 -2.35 -6.87
CA LEU A 203 -0.69 -1.64 -5.90
C LEU A 203 -0.43 -0.15 -6.00
N THR A 204 -1.47 0.63 -6.14
CA THR A 204 -1.40 2.09 -6.15
C THR A 204 -2.32 2.70 -5.11
N ILE A 205 -1.88 3.80 -4.50
CA ILE A 205 -2.65 4.60 -3.56
C ILE A 205 -2.75 6.01 -4.13
N GLU A 206 -3.94 6.42 -4.52
CA GLU A 206 -4.19 7.69 -5.22
C GLU A 206 -3.25 7.88 -6.44
N GLY A 207 -2.96 6.80 -7.15
CA GLY A 207 -2.05 6.76 -8.30
C GLY A 207 -0.55 6.67 -7.97
N ALA A 208 -0.14 6.80 -6.71
CA ALA A 208 1.23 6.55 -6.27
C ALA A 208 1.48 5.03 -6.19
N THR A 209 2.55 4.53 -6.81
CA THR A 209 2.90 3.10 -6.77
C THR A 209 3.50 2.73 -5.42
N VAL A 210 3.01 1.66 -4.82
CA VAL A 210 3.60 1.07 -3.62
C VAL A 210 4.80 0.22 -4.02
N VAL A 211 6.00 0.66 -3.63
CA VAL A 211 7.28 -0.01 -3.99
C VAL A 211 7.77 -0.99 -2.92
N ILE A 212 7.38 -0.79 -1.66
CA ILE A 212 7.64 -1.72 -0.56
C ILE A 212 6.38 -1.78 0.30
N THR A 213 5.89 -2.98 0.56
CA THR A 213 4.75 -3.24 1.44
C THR A 213 5.19 -3.74 2.81
N ASP A 214 4.30 -3.63 3.79
CA ASP A 214 4.36 -4.34 5.07
C ASP A 214 5.64 -4.09 5.89
N VAL A 215 6.12 -2.84 5.93
CA VAL A 215 7.16 -2.44 6.87
C VAL A 215 6.52 -2.27 8.25
N GLN A 216 6.65 -3.30 9.08
CA GLN A 216 5.99 -3.40 10.38
C GLN A 216 6.67 -2.55 11.45
N ALA A 217 5.87 -1.79 12.20
CA ALA A 217 6.26 -1.01 13.38
C ALA A 217 5.44 -1.45 14.61
N SER A 218 5.79 -0.98 15.80
CA SER A 218 5.06 -1.34 17.04
C SER A 218 3.64 -0.76 17.12
N ASN A 219 3.33 0.26 16.34
CA ASN A 219 2.05 0.97 16.35
C ASN A 219 1.40 1.06 14.95
N GLY A 220 1.78 0.18 14.03
CA GLY A 220 1.16 0.09 12.70
C GLY A 220 2.11 -0.37 11.60
N VAL A 221 1.75 -0.07 10.37
CA VAL A 221 2.45 -0.50 9.16
C VAL A 221 2.81 0.69 8.27
N ILE A 222 3.95 0.60 7.59
CA ILE A 222 4.38 1.57 6.58
C ILE A 222 4.38 0.88 5.22
N HIS A 223 3.83 1.55 4.20
CA HIS A 223 3.99 1.22 2.79
C HIS A 223 4.77 2.32 2.11
N VAL A 224 5.87 1.98 1.45
CA VAL A 224 6.70 2.96 0.74
C VAL A 224 6.11 3.23 -0.64
N ILE A 225 5.98 4.49 -0.99
CA ILE A 225 5.42 4.94 -2.27
C ILE A 225 6.41 5.79 -3.07
N ASP A 226 6.31 5.72 -4.40
CA ASP A 226 7.19 6.42 -5.35
C ASP A 226 6.75 7.86 -5.64
N THR A 227 5.57 8.25 -5.20
CA THR A 227 4.97 9.56 -5.47
C THR A 227 4.33 10.11 -4.20
N VAL A 228 4.47 11.42 -3.93
CA VAL A 228 3.78 12.09 -2.84
C VAL A 228 2.30 12.24 -3.19
N ILE A 229 1.42 11.80 -2.33
CA ILE A 229 -0.02 12.03 -2.44
C ILE A 229 -0.29 13.50 -2.11
N ALA A 230 -0.52 14.30 -3.11
CA ALA A 230 -0.84 15.70 -2.95
C ALA A 230 -1.95 16.05 -3.94
N GLU A 231 -2.92 16.84 -3.50
CA GLU A 231 -3.85 17.44 -4.44
C GLU A 231 -3.07 18.37 -5.39
N THR A 232 -2.94 17.97 -6.63
CA THR A 232 -2.58 18.90 -7.68
C THR A 232 -3.85 19.70 -8.03
N ASP A 233 -4.25 20.60 -7.16
CA ASP A 233 -5.21 21.63 -7.55
C ASP A 233 -4.51 22.52 -8.58
N THR A 234 -4.52 22.06 -9.82
CA THR A 234 -4.17 22.90 -10.94
C THR A 234 -5.35 23.83 -11.11
N PRO A 235 -5.27 25.10 -10.68
CA PRO A 235 -6.36 26.03 -10.97
C PRO A 235 -6.57 26.01 -12.47
N ALA A 236 -7.77 25.64 -12.90
CA ALA A 236 -8.16 25.72 -14.28
C ALA A 236 -7.79 27.12 -14.80
N PRO A 237 -7.11 27.28 -15.95
CA PRO A 237 -6.79 28.58 -16.47
C PRO A 237 -8.09 29.36 -16.59
N GLU A 238 -8.21 30.44 -15.81
CA GLU A 238 -9.34 31.37 -15.95
C GLU A 238 -9.38 31.80 -17.41
N ALA A 239 -10.46 31.45 -18.08
CA ALA A 239 -10.72 31.89 -19.44
C ALA A 239 -10.85 33.42 -19.41
N ILE A 240 -9.87 34.11 -20.03
CA ILE A 240 -9.92 35.57 -20.31
C ILE A 240 -10.91 35.79 -21.44
#